data_d33a57af27a05e71910711c9454cd7c1
#
_entry.id   d33a57af27a05e71910711c9454cd7c1
#
_cell.length_a   1.000
_cell.length_b   1.000
_cell.length_c   1.000
_cell.angle_alpha   90.00
_cell.angle_beta   90.00
_cell.angle_gamma   90.00
#
_symmetry.space_group_name_H-M   'P 1'
#
loop_
_entity.id
_entity.type
_entity.pdbx_description
1 polymer ?
#
loop_
_entity_poly.entity_id
_entity_poly.type
_entity_poly.pdbx_seq_one_letter_code
_entity_poly.pdbx_strand_id
1 'polypeptide(L)'
;VNYYLKNKFEFTSFDAFYLCGPEPMIDVVSATLKENGINEKIIHFELFTTAEEGLLVEDHEGNTTITITVDDEVETFTMPKTTSVLDAALDKGLDAPYSCQGGICSTCIARITEGKAEMRKNQILTDGEIAEGLVLTCQAHPTTATLAVDYDDV
;
A
#
# COMPACT_ATOMS: atom_id res chain seq x y z
N VAL A 1 14.67 2.50 -21.48
CA VAL A 1 15.52 3.22 -20.51
C VAL A 1 16.98 2.84 -20.73
N ASN A 2 17.38 1.55 -20.66
CA ASN A 2 18.77 1.09 -20.79
C ASN A 2 19.52 1.61 -22.03
N TYR A 3 18.85 1.72 -23.18
CA TYR A 3 19.48 2.25 -24.40
C TYR A 3 19.96 3.69 -24.19
N TYR A 4 19.14 4.54 -23.58
CA TYR A 4 19.51 5.93 -23.30
C TYR A 4 20.59 6.05 -22.24
N LEU A 5 20.50 5.27 -21.17
CA LEU A 5 21.51 5.25 -20.13
C LEU A 5 22.90 4.89 -20.69
N LYS A 6 22.99 3.82 -21.49
CA LYS A 6 24.27 3.33 -22.04
C LYS A 6 24.88 4.21 -23.15
N ASN A 7 24.06 4.98 -23.87
CA ASN A 7 24.49 5.68 -25.07
C ASN A 7 24.45 7.22 -25.01
N LYS A 8 23.84 7.79 -23.98
CA LYS A 8 23.60 9.24 -23.89
C LYS A 8 24.22 9.90 -22.65
N PHE A 9 24.58 9.12 -21.65
CA PHE A 9 25.05 9.66 -20.36
C PHE A 9 26.35 8.97 -19.89
N GLU A 10 27.25 9.76 -19.31
CA GLU A 10 28.34 9.20 -18.52
C GLU A 10 27.87 9.01 -17.09
N PHE A 11 27.74 7.77 -16.63
CA PHE A 11 27.23 7.43 -15.29
C PHE A 11 28.01 8.09 -14.16
N THR A 12 29.33 8.26 -14.35
CA THR A 12 30.22 8.87 -13.36
C THR A 12 30.06 10.37 -13.21
N SER A 13 29.23 11.03 -14.05
CA SER A 13 28.96 12.45 -13.98
C SER A 13 27.83 12.83 -13.03
N PHE A 14 27.17 11.81 -12.40
CA PHE A 14 26.04 12.03 -11.51
C PHE A 14 26.40 11.71 -10.05
N ASP A 15 25.95 12.56 -9.12
CA ASP A 15 26.16 12.40 -7.69
C ASP A 15 25.18 11.37 -7.08
N ALA A 16 23.98 11.23 -7.64
CA ALA A 16 22.97 10.28 -7.18
C ALA A 16 21.97 9.95 -8.30
N PHE A 17 21.30 8.79 -8.16
CA PHE A 17 20.26 8.29 -9.05
C PHE A 17 18.98 8.09 -8.26
N TYR A 18 17.87 8.68 -8.73
CA TYR A 18 16.54 8.51 -8.14
C TYR A 18 15.63 7.83 -9.16
N LEU A 19 15.20 6.60 -8.83
CA LEU A 19 14.40 5.76 -9.70
C LEU A 19 12.98 5.72 -9.16
N CYS A 20 12.01 5.98 -10.04
CA CYS A 20 10.58 5.94 -9.72
C CYS A 20 9.84 5.31 -10.89
N GLY A 21 9.07 4.27 -10.65
CA GLY A 21 8.33 3.55 -11.70
C GLY A 21 8.03 2.10 -11.34
N PRO A 22 7.54 1.31 -12.32
CA PRO A 22 7.27 -0.12 -12.12
C PRO A 22 8.53 -0.88 -11.66
N GLU A 23 8.36 -1.82 -10.72
CA GLU A 23 9.46 -2.61 -10.14
C GLU A 23 10.38 -3.24 -11.18
N PRO A 24 9.89 -3.91 -12.27
CA PRO A 24 10.77 -4.45 -13.29
C PRO A 24 11.63 -3.39 -14.00
N MET A 25 11.17 -2.14 -14.08
CA MET A 25 11.98 -1.04 -14.62
C MET A 25 13.07 -0.63 -13.64
N ILE A 26 12.74 -0.53 -12.35
CA ILE A 26 13.70 -0.18 -11.29
C ILE A 26 14.80 -1.23 -11.21
N ASP A 27 14.45 -2.52 -11.24
CA ASP A 27 15.40 -3.64 -11.21
C ASP A 27 16.38 -3.59 -12.37
N VAL A 28 15.86 -3.44 -13.60
CA VAL A 28 16.69 -3.39 -14.82
C VAL A 28 17.60 -2.17 -14.80
N VAL A 29 17.14 -1.01 -14.36
CA VAL A 29 17.95 0.21 -14.28
C VAL A 29 19.00 0.10 -13.18
N SER A 30 18.62 -0.37 -11.99
CA SER A 30 19.54 -0.57 -10.86
C SER A 30 20.66 -1.56 -11.20
N ALA A 31 20.31 -2.70 -11.82
CA ALA A 31 21.29 -3.67 -12.29
C ALA A 31 22.25 -3.04 -13.31
N THR A 32 21.73 -2.30 -14.29
CA THR A 32 22.56 -1.61 -15.29
C THR A 32 23.53 -0.61 -14.66
N LEU A 33 23.11 0.18 -13.68
CA LEU A 33 23.97 1.12 -12.97
C LEU A 33 25.09 0.40 -12.21
N LYS A 34 24.74 -0.67 -11.47
CA LYS A 34 25.70 -1.51 -10.74
C LYS A 34 26.74 -2.16 -11.67
N GLU A 35 26.31 -2.72 -12.80
CA GLU A 35 27.18 -3.30 -13.82
C GLU A 35 28.18 -2.29 -14.41
N ASN A 36 27.83 -1.00 -14.42
CA ASN A 36 28.71 0.08 -14.86
C ASN A 36 29.49 0.76 -13.73
N GLY A 37 29.58 0.11 -12.57
CA GLY A 37 30.45 0.50 -11.46
C GLY A 37 29.88 1.57 -10.53
N ILE A 38 28.57 1.86 -10.62
CA ILE A 38 27.91 2.81 -9.73
C ILE A 38 27.69 2.17 -8.35
N ASN A 39 28.08 2.90 -7.31
CA ASN A 39 27.90 2.45 -5.94
C ASN A 39 26.40 2.43 -5.58
N GLU A 40 25.96 1.32 -4.98
CA GLU A 40 24.56 1.12 -4.56
C GLU A 40 24.06 2.20 -3.60
N LYS A 41 24.94 2.81 -2.80
CA LYS A 41 24.60 3.85 -1.82
C LYS A 41 24.09 5.15 -2.46
N ILE A 42 24.34 5.37 -3.73
CA ILE A 42 23.87 6.54 -4.47
C ILE A 42 22.73 6.22 -5.44
N ILE A 43 22.20 4.99 -5.40
CA ILE A 43 21.02 4.56 -6.15
C ILE A 43 19.84 4.53 -5.18
N HIS A 44 18.93 5.47 -5.33
CA HIS A 44 17.72 5.60 -4.51
C HIS A 44 16.51 5.25 -5.37
N PHE A 45 15.53 4.54 -4.80
CA PHE A 45 14.31 4.21 -5.51
C PHE A 45 13.11 4.18 -4.58
N GLU A 46 11.94 4.48 -5.14
CA GLU A 46 10.63 4.24 -4.52
C GLU A 46 9.94 3.14 -5.30
N LEU A 47 9.58 2.06 -4.62
CA LEU A 47 8.79 0.98 -5.18
C LEU A 47 7.31 1.32 -5.00
N PHE A 48 6.60 1.53 -6.10
CA PHE A 48 5.15 1.45 -6.11
C PHE A 48 4.77 -0.02 -6.26
N THR A 49 4.92 -0.78 -5.19
CA THR A 49 4.52 -2.19 -5.21
C THR A 49 3.00 -2.26 -5.20
N THR A 50 2.43 -2.65 -6.31
CA THR A 50 1.11 -3.27 -6.32
C THR A 50 1.16 -4.55 -5.49
N ALA A 51 0.11 -4.87 -4.80
CA ALA A 51 -0.02 -5.86 -3.71
C ALA A 51 0.22 -7.34 -4.09
N GLU A 52 1.22 -7.68 -4.91
CA GLU A 52 1.41 -9.07 -5.39
C GLU A 52 2.34 -9.95 -4.56
N GLU A 53 3.03 -9.43 -3.53
CA GLU A 53 3.84 -10.24 -2.61
C GLU A 53 3.57 -9.92 -1.14
N GLY A 54 2.31 -9.80 -0.77
CA GLY A 54 1.88 -9.85 0.63
C GLY A 54 1.98 -11.27 1.17
N LEU A 55 2.25 -11.41 2.46
CA LEU A 55 2.03 -12.64 3.22
C LEU A 55 0.76 -13.31 2.69
N LEU A 56 0.80 -14.63 2.50
CA LEU A 56 -0.39 -15.43 2.18
C LEU A 56 -1.40 -15.29 3.33
N VAL A 57 -2.14 -14.18 3.33
CA VAL A 57 -3.33 -14.04 4.15
C VAL A 57 -4.35 -14.97 3.51
N GLU A 58 -4.91 -15.88 4.29
CA GLU A 58 -5.97 -16.77 3.82
C GLU A 58 -7.07 -15.91 3.22
N ASP A 59 -7.45 -16.18 1.97
CA ASP A 59 -8.61 -15.54 1.35
C ASP A 59 -9.85 -15.96 2.13
N HIS A 60 -10.35 -15.05 2.96
CA HIS A 60 -11.59 -15.27 3.69
C HIS A 60 -12.76 -15.22 2.71
N GLU A 61 -13.35 -16.39 2.43
CA GLU A 61 -14.56 -16.46 1.59
C GLU A 61 -15.76 -15.79 2.26
N GLY A 62 -16.66 -15.27 1.44
CA GLY A 62 -17.94 -14.71 1.87
C GLY A 62 -17.93 -13.18 1.94
N ASN A 63 -18.99 -12.66 2.57
CA ASN A 63 -19.21 -11.22 2.68
C ASN A 63 -19.12 -10.76 4.13
N THR A 64 -18.86 -9.47 4.29
CA THR A 64 -18.97 -8.75 5.56
C THR A 64 -19.91 -7.56 5.40
N THR A 65 -20.63 -7.21 6.46
CA THR A 65 -21.32 -5.92 6.55
C THR A 65 -20.32 -4.92 7.14
N ILE A 66 -19.95 -3.93 6.36
CA ILE A 66 -19.02 -2.89 6.80
C ILE A 66 -19.74 -1.58 7.07
N THR A 67 -19.31 -0.91 8.13
CA THR A 67 -19.67 0.48 8.43
C THR A 67 -18.39 1.32 8.34
N ILE A 68 -18.38 2.34 7.50
CA ILE A 68 -17.26 3.26 7.31
C ILE A 68 -17.67 4.66 7.74
N THR A 69 -16.85 5.28 8.57
CA THR A 69 -16.93 6.69 8.93
C THR A 69 -15.76 7.43 8.28
N VAL A 70 -16.08 8.49 7.53
CA VAL A 70 -15.11 9.40 6.91
C VAL A 70 -15.71 10.79 6.78
N ASP A 71 -15.02 11.84 7.22
CA ASP A 71 -15.48 13.23 7.23
C ASP A 71 -16.87 13.40 7.91
N ASP A 72 -17.07 12.76 9.08
CA ASP A 72 -18.34 12.69 9.83
C ASP A 72 -19.51 12.01 9.05
N GLU A 73 -19.27 11.48 7.85
CA GLU A 73 -20.27 10.70 7.10
C GLU A 73 -20.13 9.21 7.45
N VAL A 74 -21.27 8.54 7.65
CA VAL A 74 -21.34 7.13 8.01
C VAL A 74 -22.12 6.35 6.97
N GLU A 75 -21.46 5.40 6.32
CA GLU A 75 -22.06 4.50 5.35
C GLU A 75 -21.97 3.04 5.79
N THR A 76 -23.06 2.28 5.63
CA THR A 76 -23.11 0.85 5.94
C THR A 76 -23.55 0.06 4.71
N PHE A 77 -22.75 -0.93 4.31
CA PHE A 77 -23.03 -1.75 3.14
C PHE A 77 -22.38 -3.14 3.27
N THR A 78 -22.69 -4.03 2.32
CA THR A 78 -22.07 -5.36 2.24
C THR A 78 -20.98 -5.37 1.20
N MET A 79 -19.82 -5.96 1.54
CA MET A 79 -18.68 -6.14 0.64
C MET A 79 -18.14 -7.57 0.71
N PRO A 80 -17.48 -8.08 -0.36
CA PRO A 80 -16.72 -9.32 -0.30
C PRO A 80 -15.52 -9.18 0.63
N LYS A 81 -15.20 -10.20 1.41
CA LYS A 81 -14.01 -10.21 2.28
C LYS A 81 -12.69 -10.21 1.49
N THR A 82 -12.73 -10.57 0.22
CA THR A 82 -11.57 -10.54 -0.69
C THR A 82 -11.24 -9.13 -1.19
N THR A 83 -12.13 -8.16 -1.01
CA THR A 83 -11.92 -6.76 -1.38
C THR A 83 -11.30 -6.00 -0.21
N SER A 84 -10.39 -5.06 -0.49
CA SER A 84 -9.84 -4.20 0.56
C SER A 84 -10.88 -3.19 1.07
N VAL A 85 -10.73 -2.75 2.31
CA VAL A 85 -11.61 -1.73 2.90
C VAL A 85 -11.59 -0.44 2.07
N LEU A 86 -10.40 -0.01 1.61
CA LEU A 86 -10.26 1.18 0.76
C LEU A 86 -11.01 1.03 -0.55
N ASP A 87 -10.81 -0.08 -1.29
CA ASP A 87 -11.47 -0.28 -2.57
C ASP A 87 -13.00 -0.27 -2.41
N ALA A 88 -13.50 -0.90 -1.34
CA ALA A 88 -14.93 -0.92 -1.04
C ALA A 88 -15.47 0.48 -0.71
N ALA A 89 -14.70 1.32 0.00
CA ALA A 89 -15.06 2.72 0.27
C ALA A 89 -15.14 3.54 -1.02
N LEU A 90 -14.11 3.44 -1.87
CA LEU A 90 -14.05 4.15 -3.15
C LEU A 90 -15.15 3.70 -4.11
N ASP A 91 -15.47 2.41 -4.17
CA ASP A 91 -16.57 1.87 -4.98
C ASP A 91 -17.95 2.43 -4.56
N LYS A 92 -18.09 2.84 -3.29
CA LYS A 92 -19.27 3.52 -2.76
C LYS A 92 -19.26 5.03 -2.98
N GLY A 93 -18.13 5.57 -3.46
CA GLY A 93 -17.99 7.01 -3.69
C GLY A 93 -17.63 7.80 -2.43
N LEU A 94 -17.18 7.13 -1.36
CA LEU A 94 -16.66 7.79 -0.15
C LEU A 94 -15.31 8.42 -0.47
N ASP A 95 -15.03 9.59 0.09
CA ASP A 95 -13.77 10.32 -0.12
C ASP A 95 -12.68 9.84 0.86
N ALA A 96 -12.49 8.52 0.93
CA ALA A 96 -11.49 7.91 1.78
C ALA A 96 -10.07 8.31 1.34
N PRO A 97 -9.19 8.80 2.24
CA PRO A 97 -7.86 9.25 1.88
C PRO A 97 -6.97 8.08 1.48
N TYR A 98 -6.22 8.22 0.36
CA TYR A 98 -5.25 7.22 -0.08
C TYR A 98 -4.11 7.85 -0.89
N SER A 99 -3.01 7.09 -1.05
CA SER A 99 -1.86 7.48 -1.89
C SER A 99 -1.20 6.25 -2.51
N CYS A 100 -0.33 5.52 -1.79
CA CYS A 100 0.51 4.46 -2.35
C CYS A 100 -0.25 3.16 -2.68
N GLN A 101 -1.34 2.87 -2.01
CA GLN A 101 -2.14 1.62 -2.05
C GLN A 101 -1.32 0.33 -1.83
N GLY A 102 -0.06 0.43 -1.41
CA GLY A 102 0.90 -0.67 -1.28
C GLY A 102 1.34 -0.97 0.16
N GLY A 103 0.70 -0.38 1.19
CA GLY A 103 1.06 -0.63 2.59
C GLY A 103 2.40 -0.01 3.04
N ILE A 104 2.89 1.01 2.31
CA ILE A 104 4.19 1.68 2.54
C ILE A 104 4.07 3.16 2.93
N CYS A 105 2.85 3.66 3.09
CA CYS A 105 2.56 4.99 3.63
C CYS A 105 1.36 4.93 4.56
N SER A 106 1.14 6.00 5.33
CA SER A 106 0.06 6.09 6.32
C SER A 106 -1.17 6.87 5.84
N THR A 107 -1.25 7.25 4.55
CA THR A 107 -2.35 8.12 4.06
C THR A 107 -3.73 7.47 4.22
N CYS A 108 -3.83 6.14 4.07
CA CYS A 108 -5.08 5.39 4.22
C CYS A 108 -5.26 4.76 5.60
N ILE A 109 -4.63 5.35 6.63
CA ILE A 109 -4.79 4.86 8.00
C ILE A 109 -6.22 5.07 8.49
N ALA A 110 -6.76 4.12 9.24
CA ALA A 110 -8.05 4.21 9.90
C ALA A 110 -8.07 3.30 11.12
N ARG A 111 -9.05 3.47 12.02
CA ARG A 111 -9.23 2.64 13.20
C ARG A 111 -10.36 1.64 13.02
N ILE A 112 -10.11 0.37 13.35
CA ILE A 112 -11.19 -0.62 13.52
C ILE A 112 -11.85 -0.38 14.87
N THR A 113 -13.14 -0.05 14.84
CA THR A 113 -13.97 0.18 16.05
C THR A 113 -14.84 -1.03 16.37
N GLU A 114 -15.13 -1.90 15.39
CA GLU A 114 -15.85 -3.17 15.56
C GLU A 114 -15.33 -4.22 14.56
N GLY A 115 -15.28 -5.46 15.00
CA GLY A 115 -14.86 -6.60 14.16
C GLY A 115 -13.35 -6.74 14.04
N LYS A 116 -12.89 -7.39 12.97
CA LYS A 116 -11.47 -7.61 12.68
C LYS A 116 -11.20 -7.61 11.19
N ALA A 117 -10.02 -7.11 10.83
CA ALA A 117 -9.46 -7.22 9.50
C ALA A 117 -7.98 -7.59 9.58
N GLU A 118 -7.45 -8.19 8.52
CA GLU A 118 -6.03 -8.52 8.37
C GLU A 118 -5.44 -7.72 7.22
N MET A 119 -4.22 -7.22 7.40
CA MET A 119 -3.48 -6.51 6.36
C MET A 119 -2.60 -7.47 5.58
N ARG A 120 -2.70 -7.47 4.25
CA ARG A 120 -1.84 -8.26 3.36
C ARG A 120 -0.40 -7.77 3.39
N LYS A 121 -0.19 -6.47 3.57
CA LYS A 121 1.13 -5.84 3.66
C LYS A 121 1.09 -4.65 4.62
N ASN A 122 2.11 -4.55 5.46
CA ASN A 122 2.32 -3.42 6.36
C ASN A 122 3.81 -3.18 6.57
N GLN A 123 4.29 -1.98 6.22
CA GLN A 123 5.66 -1.55 6.46
C GLN A 123 5.74 -0.27 7.31
N ILE A 124 4.60 0.21 7.82
CA ILE A 124 4.48 1.50 8.51
C ILE A 124 3.99 1.34 9.93
N LEU A 125 2.91 0.57 10.16
CA LEU A 125 2.33 0.43 11.50
C LEU A 125 3.16 -0.54 12.34
N THR A 126 3.40 -0.15 13.57
CA THR A 126 4.01 -1.01 14.61
C THR A 126 2.97 -1.99 15.18
N ASP A 127 3.44 -3.04 15.82
CA ASP A 127 2.58 -4.02 16.52
C ASP A 127 1.70 -3.34 17.58
N GLY A 128 2.20 -2.27 18.23
CA GLY A 128 1.45 -1.48 19.22
C GLY A 128 0.26 -0.76 18.58
N GLU A 129 0.47 -0.08 17.47
CA GLU A 129 -0.57 0.64 16.73
C GLU A 129 -1.62 -0.33 16.16
N ILE A 130 -1.21 -1.48 15.67
CA ILE A 130 -2.14 -2.54 15.23
C ILE A 130 -2.95 -3.06 16.41
N ALA A 131 -2.34 -3.25 17.58
CA ALA A 131 -3.04 -3.69 18.79
C ALA A 131 -4.05 -2.63 19.30
N GLU A 132 -3.84 -1.34 19.01
CA GLU A 132 -4.77 -0.25 19.26
C GLU A 132 -5.89 -0.14 18.22
N GLY A 133 -5.89 -1.00 17.20
CA GLY A 133 -6.93 -1.08 16.19
C GLY A 133 -6.62 -0.33 14.90
N LEU A 134 -5.43 0.26 14.74
CA LEU A 134 -5.06 0.96 13.51
C LEU A 134 -4.76 -0.02 12.37
N VAL A 135 -5.23 0.33 11.17
CA VAL A 135 -5.00 -0.44 9.95
C VAL A 135 -4.72 0.47 8.76
N LEU A 136 -4.02 -0.07 7.77
CA LEU A 136 -3.90 0.53 6.44
C LEU A 136 -5.01 -0.04 5.57
N THR A 137 -6.05 0.74 5.31
CA THR A 137 -7.29 0.28 4.66
C THR A 137 -7.09 -0.24 3.24
N CYS A 138 -6.05 0.21 2.53
CA CYS A 138 -5.67 -0.32 1.22
C CYS A 138 -5.17 -1.77 1.26
N GLN A 139 -4.82 -2.28 2.45
CA GLN A 139 -4.33 -3.63 2.67
C GLN A 139 -5.23 -4.45 3.59
N ALA A 140 -6.18 -3.80 4.28
CA ALA A 140 -7.06 -4.43 5.26
C ALA A 140 -8.20 -5.19 4.58
N HIS A 141 -8.31 -6.49 4.89
CA HIS A 141 -9.36 -7.39 4.43
C HIS A 141 -10.17 -7.90 5.63
N PRO A 142 -11.51 -7.81 5.60
CA PRO A 142 -12.36 -8.25 6.70
C PRO A 142 -12.23 -9.74 6.98
N THR A 143 -12.12 -10.10 8.26
CA THR A 143 -12.13 -11.52 8.69
C THR A 143 -13.43 -11.92 9.39
N THR A 144 -14.16 -10.93 9.93
CA THR A 144 -15.44 -11.10 10.66
C THR A 144 -16.67 -10.85 9.77
N ALA A 145 -17.84 -11.21 10.26
CA ALA A 145 -19.13 -10.97 9.56
C ALA A 145 -19.55 -9.50 9.58
N THR A 146 -19.10 -8.74 10.58
CA THR A 146 -19.27 -7.29 10.70
C THR A 146 -17.92 -6.64 10.87
N LEU A 147 -17.75 -5.43 10.34
CA LEU A 147 -16.57 -4.58 10.49
C LEU A 147 -17.01 -3.13 10.58
N ALA A 148 -16.47 -2.37 11.53
CA ALA A 148 -16.61 -0.92 11.52
C ALA A 148 -15.22 -0.28 11.50
N VAL A 149 -15.05 0.70 10.62
CA VAL A 149 -13.79 1.41 10.38
C VAL A 149 -14.05 2.92 10.39
N ASP A 150 -13.20 3.63 11.11
CA ASP A 150 -13.30 5.07 11.33
C ASP A 150 -12.00 5.73 10.86
N TYR A 151 -12.08 6.60 9.86
CA TYR A 151 -10.96 7.40 9.35
C TYR A 151 -10.76 8.69 10.15
N ASP A 152 -11.73 9.11 10.95
CA ASP A 152 -11.69 10.36 11.71
C ASP A 152 -11.05 10.16 13.11
N ASP A 153 -10.91 8.88 13.55
CA ASP A 153 -10.28 8.48 14.82
C ASP A 153 -8.89 7.84 14.62
N VAL A 154 -7.88 8.66 14.24
CA VAL A 154 -6.50 8.20 13.96
C VAL A 154 -5.44 9.04 14.65
#